data_e8e3d01437548b6265ebc191f1ae70ae
#
_entry.id   e8e3d01437548b6265ebc191f1ae70ae
#
_cell.length_a   1.000
_cell.length_b   1.000
_cell.length_c   1.000
_cell.angle_alpha   90.00
_cell.angle_beta   90.00
_cell.angle_gamma   90.00
#
_symmetry.space_group_name_H-M   'P 1'
#
loop_
_entity.id
_entity.type
_entity.pdbx_description
1 polymer ?
#
loop_
_entity_poly.entity_id
_entity_poly.type
_entity_poly.pdbx_seq_one_letter_code
_entity_poly.pdbx_strand_id
1 'polypeptide(L)'
;MQEDLDPLETKEWMDAIYSVIRHSGKERAAYLLKQLTDSATSADVQLPPAITTPFRNTIPSYAEKRMPGDLFMERRIRSLIRWNALAMVMRANNNNEGLGGHIASFSSAATLYDIGFNYFFHGNKNGYLGDLIYFQGHSSPGMYARSYLEGRLTEEQLDNFRREVDGGGLSSYPHPWLMPNYWQFPTVSMGLGPIQAIYQAHFMRYMSARGLTARGDRHVWAFLGDGECDEPESLGAISLAGREQLENLIFVVNCNLQRLDMSVRGNGKIIQELEGQFRGAGW
;
A
#
# COMPACT_ATOMS: atom_id res chain seq x y z
N MET A 1 -2.48 14.35 -23.04
CA MET A 1 -1.29 13.94 -23.82
C MET A 1 -0.76 15.18 -24.50
N GLN A 2 0.49 15.47 -24.33
CA GLN A 2 1.13 16.58 -25.04
C GLN A 2 1.28 16.14 -26.50
N GLU A 3 0.85 16.98 -27.44
CA GLU A 3 0.91 16.69 -28.87
C GLU A 3 2.40 16.77 -29.30
N ASP A 4 2.86 15.81 -30.10
CA ASP A 4 4.23 15.79 -30.60
C ASP A 4 4.40 16.91 -31.63
N LEU A 5 5.25 17.88 -31.30
CA LEU A 5 5.47 19.07 -32.11
C LEU A 5 6.33 18.81 -33.35
N ASP A 6 7.17 17.75 -33.32
CA ASP A 6 8.02 17.33 -34.44
C ASP A 6 8.16 15.80 -34.47
N PRO A 7 7.19 15.11 -35.10
CA PRO A 7 7.21 13.65 -35.19
C PRO A 7 8.42 13.10 -35.97
N LEU A 8 9.03 13.90 -36.86
CA LEU A 8 10.19 13.46 -37.61
C LEU A 8 11.44 13.44 -36.72
N GLU A 9 11.67 14.49 -35.95
CA GLU A 9 12.77 14.56 -34.99
C GLU A 9 12.62 13.46 -33.92
N THR A 10 11.42 13.27 -33.39
CA THR A 10 11.14 12.18 -32.43
C THR A 10 11.49 10.82 -32.99
N LYS A 11 11.14 10.56 -34.24
CA LYS A 11 11.48 9.31 -34.91
C LYS A 11 13.01 9.14 -35.08
N GLU A 12 13.71 10.18 -35.47
CA GLU A 12 15.18 10.14 -35.62
C GLU A 12 15.88 9.78 -34.30
N TRP A 13 15.45 10.37 -33.18
CA TRP A 13 15.96 10.03 -31.86
C TRP A 13 15.67 8.57 -31.48
N MET A 14 14.46 8.08 -31.77
CA MET A 14 14.10 6.69 -31.51
C MET A 14 14.91 5.73 -32.38
N ASP A 15 15.10 6.02 -33.65
CA ASP A 15 15.89 5.19 -34.55
C ASP A 15 17.37 5.16 -34.13
N ALA A 16 17.92 6.29 -33.67
CA ALA A 16 19.26 6.37 -33.12
C ALA A 16 19.45 5.46 -31.90
N ILE A 17 18.56 5.52 -30.91
CA ILE A 17 18.70 4.67 -29.73
C ILE A 17 18.51 3.18 -30.06
N TYR A 18 17.59 2.84 -30.97
CA TYR A 18 17.43 1.45 -31.44
C TYR A 18 18.69 0.93 -32.18
N SER A 19 19.35 1.79 -32.97
CA SER A 19 20.62 1.46 -33.60
C SER A 19 21.71 1.17 -32.56
N VAL A 20 21.83 1.98 -31.53
CA VAL A 20 22.78 1.75 -30.43
C VAL A 20 22.48 0.42 -29.72
N ILE A 21 21.23 0.16 -29.39
CA ILE A 21 20.84 -1.11 -28.73
C ILE A 21 21.25 -2.31 -29.61
N ARG A 22 21.02 -2.22 -30.92
CA ARG A 22 21.28 -3.32 -31.87
C ARG A 22 22.78 -3.54 -32.10
N HIS A 23 23.56 -2.49 -32.24
CA HIS A 23 24.97 -2.57 -32.66
C HIS A 23 25.97 -2.51 -31.51
N SER A 24 25.64 -1.80 -30.42
CA SER A 24 26.56 -1.58 -29.30
C SER A 24 26.07 -2.20 -27.99
N GLY A 25 24.88 -2.78 -28.00
CA GLY A 25 24.31 -3.46 -26.85
C GLY A 25 23.58 -2.56 -25.84
N LYS A 26 22.87 -3.21 -24.93
CA LYS A 26 22.01 -2.55 -23.92
C LYS A 26 22.80 -1.68 -22.94
N GLU A 27 24.01 -2.08 -22.56
CA GLU A 27 24.84 -1.34 -21.61
C GLU A 27 25.27 0.02 -22.18
N ARG A 28 25.65 0.06 -23.46
CA ARG A 28 25.99 1.32 -24.14
C ARG A 28 24.77 2.23 -24.27
N ALA A 29 23.61 1.67 -24.58
CA ALA A 29 22.37 2.44 -24.65
C ALA A 29 22.01 3.03 -23.28
N ALA A 30 22.11 2.26 -22.20
CA ALA A 30 21.87 2.72 -20.84
C ALA A 30 22.81 3.86 -20.42
N TYR A 31 24.10 3.75 -20.79
CA TYR A 31 25.08 4.80 -20.56
C TYR A 31 24.72 6.10 -21.29
N LEU A 32 24.35 6.03 -22.56
CA LEU A 32 23.97 7.20 -23.35
C LEU A 32 22.71 7.87 -22.82
N LEU A 33 21.67 7.07 -22.48
CA LEU A 33 20.44 7.60 -21.89
C LEU A 33 20.72 8.31 -20.56
N LYS A 34 21.62 7.77 -19.74
CA LYS A 34 22.04 8.44 -18.51
C LYS A 34 22.71 9.77 -18.79
N GLN A 35 23.65 9.82 -19.73
CA GLN A 35 24.35 11.09 -20.09
C GLN A 35 23.38 12.15 -20.63
N LEU A 36 22.39 11.74 -21.44
CA LEU A 36 21.34 12.63 -21.94
C LEU A 36 20.46 13.15 -20.80
N THR A 37 20.06 12.27 -19.87
CA THR A 37 19.28 12.63 -18.69
C THR A 37 20.04 13.61 -17.80
N ASP A 38 21.31 13.34 -17.51
CA ASP A 38 22.17 14.21 -16.69
C ASP A 38 22.34 15.59 -17.35
N SER A 39 22.52 15.63 -18.67
CA SER A 39 22.64 16.87 -19.45
C SER A 39 21.33 17.66 -19.46
N ALA A 40 20.21 17.01 -19.66
CA ALA A 40 18.89 17.65 -19.64
C ALA A 40 18.58 18.23 -18.25
N THR A 41 18.90 17.50 -17.19
CA THR A 41 18.75 17.98 -15.80
C THR A 41 19.63 19.21 -15.54
N SER A 42 20.86 19.21 -16.05
CA SER A 42 21.79 20.37 -15.93
C SER A 42 21.30 21.60 -16.70
N ALA A 43 20.43 21.42 -17.68
CA ALA A 43 19.80 22.48 -18.45
C ALA A 43 18.39 22.85 -17.94
N ASP A 44 18.04 22.47 -16.69
CA ASP A 44 16.75 22.72 -16.04
C ASP A 44 15.53 22.14 -16.81
N VAL A 45 15.74 21.13 -17.65
CA VAL A 45 14.63 20.42 -18.28
C VAL A 45 13.95 19.55 -17.24
N GLN A 46 12.65 19.77 -17.05
CA GLN A 46 11.85 18.94 -16.17
C GLN A 46 11.57 17.58 -16.83
N LEU A 47 12.31 16.58 -16.39
CA LEU A 47 12.10 15.21 -16.85
C LEU A 47 10.95 14.55 -16.07
N PRO A 48 10.18 13.66 -16.72
CA PRO A 48 9.22 12.84 -15.99
C PRO A 48 9.94 12.07 -14.88
N PRO A 49 9.36 11.97 -13.68
CA PRO A 49 9.97 11.21 -12.59
C PRO A 49 10.21 9.76 -13.03
N ALA A 50 11.40 9.25 -12.78
CA ALA A 50 11.70 7.84 -13.01
C ALA A 50 10.85 7.00 -12.04
N ILE A 51 9.86 6.29 -12.58
CA ILE A 51 8.94 5.43 -11.79
C ILE A 51 9.55 4.04 -11.56
N THR A 52 10.68 3.72 -12.19
CA THR A 52 11.32 2.41 -12.10
C THR A 52 12.38 2.38 -11.01
N THR A 53 12.25 1.39 -10.12
CA THR A 53 13.27 1.06 -9.13
C THR A 53 14.22 -0.03 -9.64
N PRO A 54 15.53 -0.01 -9.27
CA PRO A 54 16.44 -1.12 -9.55
C PRO A 54 16.16 -2.36 -8.67
N PHE A 55 15.16 -2.33 -7.81
CA PHE A 55 14.78 -3.45 -6.97
C PHE A 55 14.39 -4.67 -7.82
N ARG A 56 14.84 -5.83 -7.39
CA ARG A 56 14.46 -7.13 -7.99
C ARG A 56 13.77 -7.97 -6.93
N ASN A 57 12.72 -8.68 -7.34
CA ASN A 57 12.02 -9.58 -6.46
C ASN A 57 12.98 -10.63 -5.88
N THR A 58 12.88 -10.86 -4.58
CA THR A 58 13.62 -11.94 -3.91
C THR A 58 13.12 -13.33 -4.32
N ILE A 59 11.82 -13.42 -4.71
CA ILE A 59 11.24 -14.62 -5.31
C ILE A 59 11.26 -14.42 -6.83
N PRO A 60 12.07 -15.17 -7.59
CA PRO A 60 12.08 -15.07 -9.05
C PRO A 60 10.79 -15.63 -9.63
N SER A 61 10.38 -15.13 -10.79
CA SER A 61 9.09 -15.49 -11.42
C SER A 61 8.88 -16.98 -11.64
N TYR A 62 9.95 -17.74 -11.90
CA TYR A 62 9.85 -19.19 -12.05
C TYR A 62 9.59 -19.95 -10.74
N ALA A 63 9.85 -19.32 -9.60
CA ALA A 63 9.61 -19.89 -8.27
C ALA A 63 8.28 -19.38 -7.66
N GLU A 64 7.57 -18.49 -8.34
CA GLU A 64 6.28 -17.99 -7.87
C GLU A 64 5.26 -19.14 -7.83
N LYS A 65 4.59 -19.28 -6.70
CA LYS A 65 3.47 -20.20 -6.58
C LYS A 65 2.28 -19.66 -7.36
N ARG A 66 1.62 -20.53 -8.09
CA ARG A 66 0.35 -20.17 -8.73
C ARG A 66 -0.69 -19.85 -7.67
N MET A 67 -1.43 -18.77 -7.88
CA MET A 67 -2.55 -18.39 -7.04
C MET A 67 -3.61 -19.48 -7.09
N PRO A 68 -4.06 -20.01 -5.95
CA PRO A 68 -5.16 -20.96 -5.92
C PRO A 68 -6.48 -20.26 -6.28
N GLY A 69 -7.49 -21.04 -6.67
CA GLY A 69 -8.83 -20.53 -6.97
C GLY A 69 -9.04 -20.13 -8.43
N ASP A 70 -10.18 -19.49 -8.68
CA ASP A 70 -10.58 -19.00 -10.00
C ASP A 70 -10.09 -17.58 -10.23
N LEU A 71 -9.01 -17.43 -10.99
CA LEU A 71 -8.41 -16.13 -11.30
C LEU A 71 -9.38 -15.17 -12.01
N PHE A 72 -10.33 -15.66 -12.78
CA PHE A 72 -11.32 -14.81 -13.44
C PHE A 72 -12.30 -14.23 -12.42
N MET A 73 -12.81 -15.06 -11.52
CA MET A 73 -13.70 -14.63 -10.45
C MET A 73 -13.01 -13.67 -9.49
N GLU A 74 -11.79 -13.97 -9.06
CA GLU A 74 -10.95 -13.11 -8.22
C GLU A 74 -10.75 -11.71 -8.85
N ARG A 75 -10.41 -11.68 -10.13
CA ARG A 75 -10.26 -10.44 -10.87
C ARG A 75 -11.57 -9.64 -10.93
N ARG A 76 -12.68 -10.31 -11.15
CA ARG A 76 -14.01 -9.69 -11.19
C ARG A 76 -14.39 -9.09 -9.84
N ILE A 77 -14.23 -9.82 -8.75
CA ILE A 77 -14.52 -9.34 -7.39
C ILE A 77 -13.65 -8.13 -7.07
N ARG A 78 -12.34 -8.19 -7.29
CA ARG A 78 -11.42 -7.08 -7.06
C ARG A 78 -11.79 -5.84 -7.88
N SER A 79 -12.23 -6.03 -9.12
CA SER A 79 -12.70 -4.92 -9.97
C SER A 79 -13.97 -4.28 -9.42
N LEU A 80 -14.91 -5.07 -8.91
CA LEU A 80 -16.13 -4.57 -8.26
C LEU A 80 -15.82 -3.81 -6.97
N ILE A 81 -14.89 -4.30 -6.15
CA ILE A 81 -14.46 -3.60 -4.93
C ILE A 81 -13.85 -2.24 -5.30
N ARG A 82 -12.96 -2.20 -6.29
CA ARG A 82 -12.34 -0.94 -6.75
C ARG A 82 -13.37 0.04 -7.29
N TRP A 83 -14.34 -0.46 -8.08
CA TRP A 83 -15.40 0.36 -8.62
C TRP A 83 -16.29 0.96 -7.53
N ASN A 84 -16.74 0.13 -6.58
CA ASN A 84 -17.57 0.61 -5.48
C ASN A 84 -16.84 1.61 -4.58
N ALA A 85 -15.55 1.39 -4.32
CA ALA A 85 -14.73 2.35 -3.57
C ALA A 85 -14.65 3.70 -4.28
N LEU A 86 -14.41 3.71 -5.61
CA LEU A 86 -14.40 4.92 -6.41
C LEU A 86 -15.79 5.59 -6.43
N ALA A 87 -16.84 4.82 -6.70
CA ALA A 87 -18.21 5.33 -6.76
C ALA A 87 -18.65 5.99 -5.46
N MET A 88 -18.33 5.37 -4.31
CA MET A 88 -18.58 5.92 -2.97
C MET A 88 -17.91 7.29 -2.78
N VAL A 89 -16.62 7.41 -3.09
CA VAL A 89 -15.88 8.67 -2.97
C VAL A 89 -16.43 9.73 -3.92
N MET A 90 -16.72 9.37 -5.17
CA MET A 90 -17.26 10.29 -6.16
C MET A 90 -18.67 10.78 -5.80
N ARG A 91 -19.57 9.89 -5.36
CA ARG A 91 -20.91 10.26 -4.89
C ARG A 91 -20.83 11.22 -3.70
N ALA A 92 -19.98 10.94 -2.73
CA ALA A 92 -19.79 11.79 -1.56
C ALA A 92 -19.36 13.22 -1.96
N ASN A 93 -18.41 13.35 -2.90
CA ASN A 93 -17.95 14.65 -3.38
C ASN A 93 -19.01 15.38 -4.25
N ASN A 94 -19.76 14.66 -5.06
CA ASN A 94 -20.83 15.26 -5.86
C ASN A 94 -21.96 15.81 -4.99
N ASN A 95 -22.27 15.15 -3.89
CA ASN A 95 -23.33 15.56 -2.97
C ASN A 95 -22.89 16.63 -1.98
N ASN A 96 -21.59 16.73 -1.70
CA ASN A 96 -21.02 17.64 -0.69
C ASN A 96 -19.69 18.18 -1.21
N GLU A 97 -19.69 19.36 -1.77
CA GLU A 97 -18.49 20.02 -2.29
C GLU A 97 -17.41 20.13 -1.21
N GLY A 98 -16.19 19.74 -1.55
CA GLY A 98 -15.05 19.81 -0.66
C GLY A 98 -14.95 18.71 0.40
N LEU A 99 -15.84 17.70 0.40
CA LEU A 99 -15.80 16.61 1.35
C LEU A 99 -14.49 15.79 1.25
N GLY A 100 -13.97 15.64 0.04
CA GLY A 100 -12.72 14.92 -0.21
C GLY A 100 -12.86 13.41 -0.13
N GLY A 101 -11.73 12.74 0.09
CA GLY A 101 -11.61 11.29 0.17
C GLY A 101 -10.42 10.80 -0.66
N HIS A 102 -9.81 9.72 -0.22
CA HIS A 102 -8.63 9.15 -0.87
C HIS A 102 -9.00 7.84 -1.54
N ILE A 103 -8.66 7.69 -2.81
CA ILE A 103 -8.87 6.44 -3.55
C ILE A 103 -7.54 5.85 -4.07
N ALA A 104 -6.52 6.69 -4.30
CA ALA A 104 -5.26 6.26 -4.87
C ALA A 104 -4.54 5.22 -4.01
N SER A 105 -4.48 5.40 -2.69
CA SER A 105 -3.85 4.46 -1.75
C SER A 105 -4.50 3.08 -1.83
N PHE A 106 -5.84 3.02 -1.80
CA PHE A 106 -6.53 1.74 -1.95
C PHE A 106 -6.32 1.14 -3.35
N SER A 107 -6.42 1.94 -4.42
CA SER A 107 -6.21 1.43 -5.79
C SER A 107 -4.85 0.78 -5.97
N SER A 108 -3.81 1.36 -5.36
CA SER A 108 -2.46 0.82 -5.36
C SER A 108 -2.35 -0.48 -4.56
N ALA A 109 -2.95 -0.55 -3.37
CA ALA A 109 -2.87 -1.68 -2.44
C ALA A 109 -3.98 -2.74 -2.64
N ALA A 110 -4.92 -2.54 -3.57
CA ALA A 110 -6.11 -3.38 -3.70
C ALA A 110 -5.81 -4.87 -3.84
N THR A 111 -4.76 -5.22 -4.58
CA THR A 111 -4.35 -6.62 -4.76
C THR A 111 -3.78 -7.21 -3.47
N LEU A 112 -3.01 -6.42 -2.69
CA LEU A 112 -2.46 -6.85 -1.41
C LEU A 112 -3.58 -7.18 -0.42
N TYR A 113 -4.58 -6.32 -0.31
CA TYR A 113 -5.73 -6.57 0.55
C TYR A 113 -6.59 -7.74 0.08
N ASP A 114 -6.83 -7.85 -1.22
CA ASP A 114 -7.62 -8.96 -1.78
C ASP A 114 -6.98 -10.31 -1.47
N ILE A 115 -5.67 -10.43 -1.69
CA ILE A 115 -4.90 -11.64 -1.34
C ILE A 115 -4.89 -11.85 0.18
N GLY A 116 -4.71 -10.79 0.96
CA GLY A 116 -4.75 -10.86 2.42
C GLY A 116 -6.06 -11.47 2.92
N PHE A 117 -7.20 -10.94 2.48
CA PHE A 117 -8.51 -11.44 2.87
C PHE A 117 -8.82 -12.87 2.39
N ASN A 118 -8.36 -13.21 1.21
CA ASN A 118 -8.72 -14.49 0.61
C ASN A 118 -7.82 -15.65 1.06
N TYR A 119 -6.55 -15.37 1.45
CA TYR A 119 -5.56 -16.44 1.65
C TYR A 119 -4.74 -16.35 2.93
N PHE A 120 -4.64 -15.17 3.55
CA PHE A 120 -3.71 -14.98 4.67
C PHE A 120 -4.37 -14.59 5.99
N PHE A 121 -5.41 -13.77 5.97
CA PHE A 121 -6.05 -13.35 7.20
C PHE A 121 -6.99 -14.42 7.74
N HIS A 122 -6.84 -14.72 9.01
CA HIS A 122 -7.68 -15.68 9.70
C HIS A 122 -8.73 -14.95 10.54
N GLY A 123 -10.00 -15.25 10.27
CA GLY A 123 -11.12 -14.73 11.04
C GLY A 123 -11.30 -15.48 12.36
N ASN A 124 -12.15 -14.95 13.23
CA ASN A 124 -12.55 -15.63 14.47
C ASN A 124 -13.39 -16.87 14.14
N LYS A 125 -12.82 -18.05 14.33
CA LYS A 125 -13.47 -19.33 14.03
C LYS A 125 -12.85 -20.47 14.86
N ASN A 126 -13.67 -21.38 15.33
CA ASN A 126 -13.22 -22.62 16.01
C ASN A 126 -12.26 -22.38 17.20
N GLY A 127 -12.51 -21.33 18.00
CA GLY A 127 -11.65 -20.98 19.14
C GLY A 127 -10.43 -20.13 18.80
N TYR A 128 -10.15 -19.89 17.52
CA TYR A 128 -9.17 -18.91 17.08
C TYR A 128 -9.76 -17.50 17.15
N LEU A 129 -9.08 -16.56 17.81
CA LEU A 129 -9.58 -15.20 18.05
C LEU A 129 -9.51 -14.28 16.81
N GLY A 130 -8.98 -14.76 15.70
CA GLY A 130 -8.78 -13.99 14.50
C GLY A 130 -7.53 -13.11 14.55
N ASP A 131 -6.94 -12.83 13.38
CA ASP A 131 -5.82 -11.93 13.23
C ASP A 131 -6.21 -10.48 13.54
N LEU A 132 -5.23 -9.67 13.90
CA LEU A 132 -5.38 -8.23 14.12
C LEU A 132 -4.76 -7.50 12.94
N ILE A 133 -5.51 -6.57 12.34
CA ILE A 133 -5.06 -5.91 11.10
C ILE A 133 -5.13 -4.40 11.29
N TYR A 134 -3.97 -3.76 11.17
CA TYR A 134 -3.82 -2.31 11.06
C TYR A 134 -3.87 -1.96 9.58
N PHE A 135 -5.06 -1.63 9.10
CA PHE A 135 -5.25 -1.17 7.73
C PHE A 135 -4.62 0.22 7.55
N GLN A 136 -3.98 0.46 6.42
CA GLN A 136 -3.55 1.82 6.09
C GLN A 136 -4.77 2.75 6.04
N GLY A 137 -4.72 3.86 6.77
CA GLY A 137 -5.89 4.72 6.98
C GLY A 137 -6.55 5.20 5.69
N HIS A 138 -5.75 5.63 4.70
CA HIS A 138 -6.24 6.09 3.40
C HIS A 138 -6.84 4.97 2.52
N SER A 139 -6.70 3.71 2.90
CA SER A 139 -7.30 2.56 2.20
C SER A 139 -8.71 2.22 2.71
N SER A 140 -9.25 2.93 3.69
CA SER A 140 -10.60 2.70 4.25
C SER A 140 -11.72 2.59 3.21
N PRO A 141 -11.76 3.36 2.09
CA PRO A 141 -12.79 3.21 1.07
C PRO A 141 -12.88 1.80 0.50
N GLY A 142 -11.74 1.13 0.32
CA GLY A 142 -11.72 -0.26 -0.15
C GLY A 142 -12.27 -1.26 0.85
N MET A 143 -12.04 -1.02 2.14
CA MET A 143 -12.59 -1.86 3.21
C MET A 143 -14.12 -1.73 3.27
N TYR A 144 -14.64 -0.52 3.16
CA TYR A 144 -16.08 -0.29 3.11
C TYR A 144 -16.71 -0.89 1.87
N ALA A 145 -16.10 -0.71 0.69
CA ALA A 145 -16.58 -1.30 -0.56
C ALA A 145 -16.62 -2.85 -0.51
N ARG A 146 -15.61 -3.49 0.08
CA ARG A 146 -15.60 -4.92 0.31
C ARG A 146 -16.71 -5.35 1.26
N SER A 147 -16.84 -4.68 2.39
CA SER A 147 -17.87 -4.96 3.40
C SER A 147 -19.29 -4.78 2.86
N TYR A 148 -19.49 -3.85 1.94
CA TYR A 148 -20.76 -3.71 1.23
C TYR A 148 -21.06 -4.95 0.36
N LEU A 149 -20.10 -5.42 -0.42
CA LEU A 149 -20.26 -6.63 -1.23
C LEU A 149 -20.47 -7.90 -0.36
N GLU A 150 -19.94 -7.90 0.86
CA GLU A 150 -20.16 -8.97 1.85
C GLU A 150 -21.51 -8.83 2.59
N GLY A 151 -22.31 -7.81 2.30
CA GLY A 151 -23.60 -7.55 2.95
C GLY A 151 -23.49 -7.03 4.40
N ARG A 152 -22.33 -6.55 4.81
CA ARG A 152 -22.08 -6.00 6.16
C ARG A 152 -22.38 -4.51 6.28
N LEU A 153 -22.39 -3.79 5.16
CA LEU A 153 -22.76 -2.39 5.07
C LEU A 153 -23.86 -2.20 4.03
N THR A 154 -24.66 -1.14 4.19
CA THR A 154 -25.74 -0.80 3.28
C THR A 154 -25.30 0.29 2.30
N GLU A 155 -26.04 0.46 1.21
CA GLU A 155 -25.80 1.55 0.25
C GLU A 155 -25.95 2.92 0.92
N GLU A 156 -26.93 3.08 1.80
CA GLU A 156 -27.15 4.31 2.56
C GLU A 156 -25.92 4.67 3.43
N GLN A 157 -25.29 3.68 4.05
CA GLN A 157 -24.07 3.91 4.80
C GLN A 157 -22.90 4.35 3.90
N LEU A 158 -22.78 3.79 2.70
CA LEU A 158 -21.76 4.19 1.73
C LEU A 158 -22.01 5.62 1.22
N ASP A 159 -23.28 6.00 0.98
CA ASP A 159 -23.64 7.37 0.55
C ASP A 159 -23.34 8.41 1.64
N ASN A 160 -23.27 8.00 2.90
CA ASN A 160 -22.85 8.82 4.04
C ASN A 160 -21.34 8.68 4.38
N PHE A 161 -20.51 8.33 3.42
CA PHE A 161 -19.06 8.30 3.60
C PHE A 161 -18.50 9.66 4.00
N ARG A 162 -17.65 9.71 5.04
CA ARG A 162 -17.05 10.92 5.63
C ARG A 162 -18.07 11.89 6.25
N ARG A 163 -19.22 11.39 6.64
CA ARG A 163 -20.26 12.16 7.34
C ARG A 163 -20.49 11.66 8.76
N GLU A 164 -19.41 11.17 9.38
CA GLU A 164 -19.44 10.68 10.77
C GLU A 164 -19.86 11.72 11.79
N VAL A 165 -19.62 13.00 11.52
CA VAL A 165 -20.01 14.12 12.40
C VAL A 165 -21.53 14.27 12.50
N ASP A 166 -22.24 13.96 11.42
CA ASP A 166 -23.70 14.02 11.37
C ASP A 166 -24.38 12.84 12.08
N GLY A 167 -23.61 11.85 12.50
CA GLY A 167 -24.07 10.60 13.11
C GLY A 167 -24.56 9.59 12.07
N GLY A 168 -24.08 8.36 12.16
CA GLY A 168 -24.48 7.25 11.26
C GLY A 168 -23.73 7.15 9.93
N GLY A 169 -22.81 8.05 9.63
CA GLY A 169 -21.94 7.97 8.46
C GLY A 169 -20.73 7.07 8.67
N LEU A 170 -20.08 6.66 7.57
CA LEU A 170 -18.81 5.94 7.63
C LEU A 170 -17.67 6.89 7.96
N SER A 171 -16.81 6.51 8.89
CA SER A 171 -15.68 7.34 9.29
C SER A 171 -14.67 7.53 8.16
N SER A 172 -14.03 8.70 8.12
CA SER A 172 -13.02 9.07 7.12
C SER A 172 -11.84 8.10 7.11
N TYR A 173 -11.45 7.67 8.31
CA TYR A 173 -10.36 6.71 8.55
C TYR A 173 -10.82 5.65 9.56
N PRO A 174 -10.11 4.54 9.72
CA PRO A 174 -10.38 3.59 10.79
C PRO A 174 -10.46 4.28 12.15
N HIS A 175 -11.64 4.24 12.77
CA HIS A 175 -11.92 4.95 14.01
C HIS A 175 -12.85 4.14 14.91
N PRO A 176 -12.30 3.41 15.92
CA PRO A 176 -13.09 2.52 16.78
C PRO A 176 -14.20 3.21 17.59
N TRP A 177 -14.05 4.47 17.94
CA TRP A 177 -15.08 5.20 18.69
C TRP A 177 -16.28 5.59 17.82
N LEU A 178 -16.04 5.91 16.56
CA LEU A 178 -17.11 6.26 15.62
C LEU A 178 -17.77 5.00 15.04
N MET A 179 -17.02 3.91 14.89
CA MET A 179 -17.52 2.65 14.37
C MET A 179 -17.03 1.46 15.24
N PRO A 180 -17.51 1.33 16.49
CA PRO A 180 -16.98 0.38 17.48
C PRO A 180 -17.21 -1.09 17.11
N ASN A 181 -18.22 -1.39 16.31
CA ASN A 181 -18.51 -2.74 15.84
C ASN A 181 -17.85 -3.08 14.49
N TYR A 182 -17.04 -2.16 13.97
CA TYR A 182 -16.41 -2.31 12.66
C TYR A 182 -14.87 -2.21 12.73
N TRP A 183 -14.32 -1.13 13.31
CA TRP A 183 -12.91 -0.91 13.44
C TRP A 183 -12.37 -1.32 14.81
N GLN A 184 -11.26 -2.08 14.81
CA GLN A 184 -10.57 -2.45 16.05
C GLN A 184 -9.49 -1.44 16.44
N PHE A 185 -8.83 -0.82 15.46
CA PHE A 185 -7.70 0.07 15.66
C PHE A 185 -7.86 1.38 14.90
N PRO A 186 -7.41 2.50 15.49
CA PRO A 186 -7.34 3.77 14.77
C PRO A 186 -6.08 3.80 13.89
N THR A 187 -6.21 4.19 12.63
CA THR A 187 -5.08 4.39 11.71
C THR A 187 -5.32 5.58 10.80
N VAL A 188 -4.25 6.28 10.40
CA VAL A 188 -4.33 7.49 9.56
C VAL A 188 -3.25 7.58 8.48
N SER A 189 -2.42 6.57 8.25
CA SER A 189 -1.30 6.59 7.30
C SER A 189 -0.22 7.66 7.58
N MET A 190 0.02 7.94 8.87
CA MET A 190 1.00 8.91 9.38
C MET A 190 1.97 8.25 10.39
N GLY A 191 2.28 6.98 10.19
CA GLY A 191 3.23 6.21 10.99
C GLY A 191 2.70 5.62 12.30
N LEU A 192 1.54 6.02 12.78
CA LEU A 192 1.00 5.52 14.06
C LEU A 192 0.50 4.06 13.97
N GLY A 193 0.00 3.63 12.81
CA GLY A 193 -0.41 2.24 12.61
C GLY A 193 0.73 1.23 12.83
N PRO A 194 1.87 1.39 12.16
CA PRO A 194 3.05 0.53 12.34
C PRO A 194 3.55 0.45 13.78
N ILE A 195 3.74 1.59 14.44
CA ILE A 195 4.23 1.59 15.82
C ILE A 195 3.24 0.96 16.80
N GLN A 196 1.94 1.21 16.63
CA GLN A 196 0.90 0.58 17.43
C GLN A 196 0.88 -0.95 17.23
N ALA A 197 1.06 -1.41 15.98
CA ALA A 197 1.12 -2.84 15.67
C ALA A 197 2.29 -3.54 16.38
N ILE A 198 3.47 -2.88 16.45
CA ILE A 198 4.62 -3.37 17.20
C ILE A 198 4.28 -3.53 18.69
N TYR A 199 3.71 -2.49 19.30
CA TYR A 199 3.33 -2.56 20.71
C TYR A 199 2.19 -3.55 20.96
N GLN A 200 1.25 -3.69 20.05
CA GLN A 200 0.19 -4.70 20.13
C GLN A 200 0.79 -6.12 20.13
N ALA A 201 1.67 -6.42 19.18
CA ALA A 201 2.33 -7.73 19.10
C ALA A 201 3.16 -8.01 20.36
N HIS A 202 3.93 -7.03 20.84
CA HIS A 202 4.71 -7.12 22.08
C HIS A 202 3.79 -7.38 23.29
N PHE A 203 2.70 -6.61 23.43
CA PHE A 203 1.77 -6.76 24.54
C PHE A 203 1.08 -8.13 24.55
N MET A 204 0.73 -8.66 23.38
CA MET A 204 0.18 -10.02 23.29
C MET A 204 1.16 -11.07 23.82
N ARG A 205 2.45 -10.95 23.50
CA ARG A 205 3.49 -11.84 24.06
C ARG A 205 3.65 -11.66 25.57
N TYR A 206 3.63 -10.42 26.05
CA TYR A 206 3.68 -10.14 27.48
C TYR A 206 2.52 -10.80 28.20
N MET A 207 1.28 -10.65 27.71
CA MET A 207 0.09 -11.27 28.31
C MET A 207 0.21 -12.81 28.34
N SER A 208 0.68 -13.40 27.26
CA SER A 208 0.93 -14.84 27.20
C SER A 208 2.04 -15.29 28.16
N ALA A 209 3.16 -14.57 28.22
CA ALA A 209 4.26 -14.88 29.14
C ALA A 209 3.86 -14.77 30.62
N ARG A 210 2.88 -13.89 30.93
CA ARG A 210 2.31 -13.76 32.28
C ARG A 210 1.22 -14.80 32.58
N GLY A 211 0.88 -15.66 31.63
CA GLY A 211 -0.21 -16.64 31.78
C GLY A 211 -1.61 -16.04 31.83
N LEU A 212 -1.77 -14.76 31.42
CA LEU A 212 -3.05 -14.06 31.41
C LEU A 212 -3.88 -14.41 30.16
N THR A 213 -3.22 -14.85 29.09
CA THR A 213 -3.86 -15.38 27.87
C THR A 213 -3.14 -16.65 27.43
N ALA A 214 -3.85 -17.54 26.76
CA ALA A 214 -3.20 -18.67 26.09
C ALA A 214 -2.24 -18.16 25.00
N ARG A 215 -1.11 -18.83 24.83
CA ARG A 215 -0.24 -18.61 23.65
C ARG A 215 -1.02 -19.09 22.44
N GLY A 216 -1.29 -18.18 21.53
CA GLY A 216 -2.00 -18.45 20.27
C GLY A 216 -1.14 -18.09 19.07
N ASP A 217 -1.51 -18.61 17.91
CA ASP A 217 -0.85 -18.33 16.63
C ASP A 217 -1.41 -17.07 15.96
N ARG A 218 -1.99 -16.17 16.77
CA ARG A 218 -2.63 -14.94 16.29
C ARG A 218 -1.60 -13.96 15.77
N HIS A 219 -1.75 -13.51 14.53
CA HIS A 219 -0.88 -12.53 13.90
C HIS A 219 -1.40 -11.11 14.04
N VAL A 220 -0.47 -10.18 14.03
CA VAL A 220 -0.70 -8.75 13.90
C VAL A 220 -0.15 -8.31 12.56
N TRP A 221 -1.02 -7.83 11.68
CA TRP A 221 -0.67 -7.34 10.36
C TRP A 221 -0.68 -5.81 10.35
N ALA A 222 0.32 -5.18 9.77
CA ALA A 222 0.35 -3.75 9.57
C ALA A 222 0.61 -3.42 8.11
N PHE A 223 -0.30 -2.64 7.52
CA PHE A 223 -0.19 -2.15 6.15
C PHE A 223 0.24 -0.69 6.16
N LEU A 224 1.30 -0.39 5.44
CA LEU A 224 1.86 0.95 5.33
C LEU A 224 2.39 1.22 3.92
N GLY A 225 2.46 2.49 3.53
CA GLY A 225 3.07 2.92 2.29
C GLY A 225 4.56 3.23 2.45
N ASP A 226 5.31 3.19 1.35
CA ASP A 226 6.71 3.63 1.33
C ASP A 226 6.85 5.11 1.71
N GLY A 227 5.94 5.97 1.24
CA GLY A 227 5.90 7.38 1.65
C GLY A 227 5.56 7.58 3.13
N GLU A 228 4.76 6.70 3.74
CA GLU A 228 4.48 6.72 5.18
C GLU A 228 5.70 6.35 6.02
N CYS A 229 6.67 5.64 5.45
CA CYS A 229 7.92 5.31 6.12
C CYS A 229 8.84 6.51 6.35
N ASP A 230 8.56 7.67 5.76
CA ASP A 230 9.24 8.93 6.08
C ASP A 230 8.86 9.48 7.47
N GLU A 231 7.71 9.06 8.00
CA GLU A 231 7.29 9.43 9.36
C GLU A 231 8.14 8.70 10.39
N PRO A 232 8.73 9.40 11.36
CA PRO A 232 9.60 8.78 12.37
C PRO A 232 8.94 7.63 13.12
N GLU A 233 7.65 7.70 13.35
CA GLU A 233 6.86 6.70 14.06
C GLU A 233 6.77 5.38 13.28
N SER A 234 6.77 5.42 11.95
CA SER A 234 6.66 4.22 11.11
C SER A 234 7.78 3.23 11.38
N LEU A 235 9.00 3.73 11.54
CA LEU A 235 10.20 2.93 11.72
C LEU A 235 10.78 3.01 13.14
N GLY A 236 10.20 3.87 14.00
CA GLY A 236 10.75 4.22 15.30
C GLY A 236 10.93 3.04 16.25
N ALA A 237 10.13 1.99 16.13
CA ALA A 237 10.18 0.83 17.01
C ALA A 237 10.56 -0.48 16.30
N ILE A 238 10.99 -0.46 15.03
CA ILE A 238 11.33 -1.69 14.28
C ILE A 238 12.49 -2.46 14.94
N SER A 239 13.45 -1.75 15.53
CA SER A 239 14.56 -2.38 16.27
C SER A 239 14.08 -3.07 17.56
N LEU A 240 13.03 -2.55 18.21
CA LEU A 240 12.41 -3.23 19.35
C LEU A 240 11.80 -4.55 18.89
N ALA A 241 11.03 -4.54 17.82
CA ALA A 241 10.41 -5.74 17.29
C ALA A 241 11.43 -6.82 16.92
N GLY A 242 12.53 -6.43 16.28
CA GLY A 242 13.63 -7.35 15.95
C GLY A 242 14.30 -7.94 17.20
N ARG A 243 14.65 -7.12 18.20
CA ARG A 243 15.25 -7.60 19.46
C ARG A 243 14.35 -8.54 20.24
N GLU A 244 13.07 -8.20 20.31
CA GLU A 244 12.06 -9.00 20.99
C GLU A 244 11.61 -10.21 20.16
N GLN A 245 12.10 -10.34 18.93
CA GLN A 245 11.74 -11.43 18.02
C GLN A 245 10.24 -11.62 17.93
N LEU A 246 9.51 -10.55 17.57
CA LEU A 246 8.04 -10.55 17.49
C LEU A 246 7.57 -11.34 16.25
N GLU A 247 7.67 -12.65 16.32
CA GLU A 247 7.31 -13.60 15.25
C GLU A 247 5.85 -13.54 14.79
N ASN A 248 4.99 -12.95 15.63
CA ASN A 248 3.57 -12.76 15.36
C ASN A 248 3.26 -11.42 14.67
N LEU A 249 4.26 -10.63 14.28
CA LEU A 249 4.11 -9.34 13.62
C LEU A 249 4.53 -9.41 12.15
N ILE A 250 3.67 -8.92 11.27
CA ILE A 250 3.91 -8.91 9.82
C ILE A 250 3.66 -7.50 9.29
N PHE A 251 4.67 -6.91 8.66
CA PHE A 251 4.52 -5.66 7.93
C PHE A 251 4.36 -5.92 6.42
N VAL A 252 3.38 -5.25 5.83
CA VAL A 252 3.15 -5.23 4.39
C VAL A 252 3.38 -3.80 3.89
N VAL A 253 4.54 -3.56 3.30
CA VAL A 253 4.90 -2.24 2.78
C VAL A 253 4.53 -2.13 1.30
N ASN A 254 3.57 -1.26 0.98
CA ASN A 254 3.18 -0.99 -0.39
C ASN A 254 4.12 0.04 -1.02
N CYS A 255 5.10 -0.44 -1.77
CA CYS A 255 6.09 0.40 -2.46
C CYS A 255 5.57 0.80 -3.85
N ASN A 256 4.73 1.81 -3.91
CA ASN A 256 4.20 2.34 -5.17
C ASN A 256 4.99 3.56 -5.68
N LEU A 257 6.03 3.98 -4.98
CA LEU A 257 6.90 5.11 -5.29
C LEU A 257 6.17 6.46 -5.38
N GLN A 258 5.04 6.57 -4.70
CA GLN A 258 4.21 7.78 -4.68
C GLN A 258 4.04 8.30 -3.25
N ARG A 259 4.06 9.61 -3.10
CA ARG A 259 3.56 10.35 -1.95
C ARG A 259 2.20 10.96 -2.26
N LEU A 260 1.59 11.67 -1.31
CA LEU A 260 0.26 12.25 -1.50
C LEU A 260 0.16 13.17 -2.73
N ASP A 261 1.17 13.99 -2.95
CA ASP A 261 1.20 15.08 -3.93
C ASP A 261 2.28 14.96 -5.00
N MET A 262 3.21 14.02 -4.85
CA MET A 262 4.28 13.79 -5.82
C MET A 262 4.87 12.38 -5.72
N SER A 263 5.67 12.02 -6.72
CA SER A 263 6.50 10.82 -6.65
C SER A 263 7.55 10.93 -5.53
N VAL A 264 7.95 9.80 -4.96
CA VAL A 264 9.03 9.72 -3.97
C VAL A 264 10.29 10.34 -4.58
N ARG A 265 10.74 11.43 -4.01
CA ARG A 265 11.75 12.32 -4.57
C ARG A 265 13.04 11.59 -4.93
N GLY A 266 13.39 11.61 -6.23
CA GLY A 266 14.77 11.39 -6.71
C GLY A 266 15.39 10.06 -6.29
N ASN A 267 14.70 9.28 -5.49
CA ASN A 267 15.24 8.09 -4.87
C ASN A 267 14.58 6.82 -5.43
N GLY A 268 14.99 6.45 -6.65
CA GLY A 268 14.66 5.12 -7.19
C GLY A 268 15.18 3.96 -6.31
N LYS A 269 15.77 4.25 -5.14
CA LYS A 269 16.35 3.29 -4.20
C LYS A 269 15.57 3.18 -2.89
N ILE A 270 14.42 3.80 -2.75
CA ILE A 270 13.64 3.76 -1.49
C ILE A 270 13.38 2.33 -1.01
N ILE A 271 13.14 1.39 -1.92
CA ILE A 271 12.91 -0.01 -1.55
C ILE A 271 14.15 -0.62 -0.94
N GLN A 272 15.34 -0.36 -1.52
CA GLN A 272 16.62 -0.85 -0.98
C GLN A 272 16.95 -0.20 0.36
N GLU A 273 16.61 1.06 0.54
CA GLU A 273 16.78 1.75 1.84
C GLU A 273 15.92 1.13 2.91
N LEU A 274 14.62 0.93 2.63
CA LEU A 274 13.71 0.27 3.55
C LEU A 274 14.14 -1.16 3.85
N GLU A 275 14.51 -1.94 2.83
CA GLU A 275 15.05 -3.28 3.01
C GLU A 275 16.29 -3.26 3.93
N GLY A 276 17.22 -2.33 3.71
CA GLY A 276 18.42 -2.15 4.53
C GLY A 276 18.08 -1.81 5.99
N GLN A 277 17.11 -0.96 6.22
CA GLN A 277 16.66 -0.57 7.57
C GLN A 277 16.01 -1.75 8.31
N PHE A 278 15.11 -2.48 7.67
CA PHE A 278 14.47 -3.66 8.27
C PHE A 278 15.49 -4.77 8.55
N ARG A 279 16.37 -5.09 7.61
CA ARG A 279 17.44 -6.08 7.82
C ARG A 279 18.40 -5.66 8.94
N GLY A 280 18.79 -4.37 8.99
CA GLY A 280 19.62 -3.83 10.06
C GLY A 280 18.96 -3.88 11.44
N ALA A 281 17.63 -3.83 11.49
CA ALA A 281 16.84 -3.97 12.70
C ALA A 281 16.57 -5.43 13.12
N GLY A 282 17.01 -6.41 12.31
CA GLY A 282 16.85 -7.84 12.62
C GLY A 282 15.57 -8.49 12.09
N TRP A 283 14.97 -7.92 11.06
CA TRP A 283 13.75 -8.45 10.38
C TRP A 283 14.15 -9.40 9.24
#